data_b8dc18ed6c67cc5d01d8b092c800f45c
#
_entry.id   b8dc18ed6c67cc5d01d8b092c800f45c
#
_cell.length_a   1.000
_cell.length_b   1.000
_cell.length_c   1.000
_cell.angle_alpha   90.00
_cell.angle_beta   90.00
_cell.angle_gamma   90.00
#
_symmetry.space_group_name_H-M   'P 1'
#
loop_
_entity.id
_entity.type
_entity.pdbx_description
1 polymer ?
#
loop_
_entity_poly.entity_id
_entity_poly.type
_entity_poly.pdbx_seq_one_letter_code
_entity_poly.pdbx_strand_id
1 'polypeptide(L)'
;MTLRGIDRLLEASPSFSRALDASSRDAEFSVSEGLRAPLIAGLVSRRRAAGDRGPLLIIAATSREADALRSSLASLLPDAVTTEFPAWETLPHERLSPSVETVGRRAAALRVLRDHGGDDPLIIVASVRAALQPISPHAVNARSIQLRAGEVSIPLEEVSRGLVDLAYTRVDMVTRRGEFAVRGGI
;
A
#
# COMPACT_ATOMS: atom_id res chain seq x y z
N MET A 1 -13.77 -13.76 -0.10
CA MET A 1 -14.45 -14.23 -1.31
C MET A 1 -13.63 -13.75 -2.48
N THR A 2 -13.01 -14.66 -3.24
CA THR A 2 -12.16 -14.31 -4.38
C THR A 2 -12.99 -14.33 -5.66
N LEU A 3 -12.85 -13.29 -6.48
CA LEU A 3 -13.55 -13.12 -7.75
C LEU A 3 -12.72 -13.68 -8.94
N ARG A 4 -11.92 -14.71 -8.67
CA ARG A 4 -11.13 -15.40 -9.72
C ARG A 4 -12.09 -15.92 -10.79
N GLY A 5 -11.90 -15.51 -12.02
CA GLY A 5 -12.68 -15.95 -13.18
C GLY A 5 -13.53 -14.87 -13.84
N ILE A 6 -13.77 -13.73 -13.17
CA ILE A 6 -14.40 -12.57 -13.83
C ILE A 6 -13.50 -12.06 -14.97
N ASP A 7 -12.19 -12.09 -14.77
CA ASP A 7 -11.21 -11.65 -15.77
C ASP A 7 -11.39 -12.37 -17.11
N ARG A 8 -11.56 -13.70 -17.09
CA ARG A 8 -11.76 -14.50 -18.31
C ARG A 8 -13.04 -14.13 -19.04
N LEU A 9 -14.11 -13.82 -18.30
CA LEU A 9 -15.39 -13.42 -18.90
C LEU A 9 -15.30 -12.02 -19.52
N LEU A 10 -14.56 -11.12 -18.89
CA LEU A 10 -14.35 -9.77 -19.41
C LEU A 10 -13.39 -9.75 -20.60
N GLU A 11 -12.36 -10.58 -20.61
CA GLU A 11 -11.44 -10.74 -21.74
C GLU A 11 -12.15 -11.29 -22.99
N ALA A 12 -13.26 -12.04 -22.86
CA ALA A 12 -14.10 -12.45 -23.96
C ALA A 12 -14.86 -11.27 -24.62
N SER A 13 -14.93 -10.10 -23.96
CA SER A 13 -15.51 -8.88 -24.52
C SER A 13 -14.53 -8.17 -25.45
N PRO A 14 -14.87 -7.97 -26.74
CA PRO A 14 -13.96 -7.29 -27.70
C PRO A 14 -13.61 -5.86 -27.31
N SER A 15 -14.50 -5.15 -26.61
CA SER A 15 -14.24 -3.79 -26.14
C SER A 15 -13.25 -3.76 -24.97
N PHE A 16 -13.38 -4.71 -24.04
CA PHE A 16 -12.45 -4.85 -22.92
C PHE A 16 -11.06 -5.27 -23.39
N SER A 17 -10.97 -6.24 -24.31
CA SER A 17 -9.70 -6.67 -24.89
C SER A 17 -9.00 -5.50 -25.62
N ARG A 18 -9.72 -4.71 -26.41
CA ARG A 18 -9.17 -3.50 -27.07
C ARG A 18 -8.68 -2.46 -26.07
N ALA A 19 -9.38 -2.25 -24.97
CA ALA A 19 -8.93 -1.32 -23.92
C ALA A 19 -7.60 -1.81 -23.29
N LEU A 20 -7.48 -3.10 -23.02
CA LEU A 20 -6.24 -3.69 -22.54
C LEU A 20 -5.11 -3.57 -23.57
N ASP A 21 -5.37 -3.72 -24.86
CA ASP A 21 -4.36 -3.57 -25.93
C ASP A 21 -3.89 -2.11 -26.06
N ALA A 22 -4.81 -1.15 -25.92
CA ALA A 22 -4.50 0.27 -25.98
C ALA A 22 -3.65 0.76 -24.80
N SER A 23 -3.68 0.06 -23.68
CA SER A 23 -2.97 0.45 -22.45
C SER A 23 -1.44 0.30 -22.50
N SER A 24 -0.89 -0.27 -23.57
CA SER A 24 0.56 -0.29 -23.82
C SER A 24 1.13 1.09 -24.18
N ARG A 25 0.28 2.10 -24.35
CA ARG A 25 0.60 3.50 -24.67
C ARG A 25 -0.19 4.42 -23.76
N ASP A 26 0.11 5.71 -23.81
CA ASP A 26 -0.76 6.72 -23.21
C ASP A 26 -2.16 6.63 -23.82
N ALA A 27 -3.15 6.33 -23.00
CA ALA A 27 -4.51 6.12 -23.44
C ALA A 27 -5.52 6.66 -22.44
N GLU A 28 -6.63 7.19 -22.94
CA GLU A 28 -7.76 7.63 -22.14
C GLU A 28 -8.92 6.64 -22.29
N PHE A 29 -9.52 6.27 -21.16
CA PHE A 29 -10.62 5.31 -21.13
C PHE A 29 -11.83 5.90 -20.42
N SER A 30 -12.99 5.84 -21.08
CA SER A 30 -14.26 6.07 -20.41
C SER A 30 -14.80 4.73 -19.90
N VAL A 31 -14.79 4.55 -18.58
CA VAL A 31 -15.11 3.27 -17.93
C VAL A 31 -16.13 3.51 -16.82
N SER A 32 -17.19 2.69 -16.77
CA SER A 32 -18.11 2.71 -15.66
C SER A 32 -17.39 2.33 -14.36
N GLU A 33 -17.86 2.86 -13.23
CA GLU A 33 -17.21 2.68 -11.93
C GLU A 33 -16.97 1.20 -11.60
N GLY A 34 -17.94 0.34 -11.84
CA GLY A 34 -17.85 -1.10 -11.56
C GLY A 34 -16.81 -1.84 -12.42
N LEU A 35 -16.39 -1.29 -13.55
CA LEU A 35 -15.38 -1.89 -14.43
C LEU A 35 -13.97 -1.34 -14.22
N ARG A 36 -13.79 -0.32 -13.39
CA ARG A 36 -12.46 0.25 -13.11
C ARG A 36 -11.48 -0.77 -12.52
N ALA A 37 -11.88 -1.43 -11.44
CA ALA A 37 -11.04 -2.43 -10.80
C ALA A 37 -10.76 -3.65 -11.70
N PRO A 38 -11.74 -4.25 -12.39
CA PRO A 38 -11.50 -5.29 -13.41
C PRO A 38 -10.55 -4.87 -14.53
N LEU A 39 -10.68 -3.64 -15.06
CA LEU A 39 -9.78 -3.15 -16.10
C LEU A 39 -8.33 -3.07 -15.57
N ILE A 40 -8.13 -2.51 -14.38
CA ILE A 40 -6.82 -2.43 -13.76
C ILE A 40 -6.25 -3.82 -13.50
N ALA A 41 -7.07 -4.78 -13.04
CA ALA A 41 -6.64 -6.16 -12.82
C ALA A 41 -6.16 -6.81 -14.14
N GLY A 42 -6.89 -6.61 -15.24
CA GLY A 42 -6.48 -7.07 -16.56
C GLY A 42 -5.17 -6.43 -17.03
N LEU A 43 -4.96 -5.13 -16.75
CA LEU A 43 -3.71 -4.42 -17.05
C LEU A 43 -2.53 -5.02 -16.27
N VAL A 44 -2.70 -5.29 -14.98
CA VAL A 44 -1.67 -5.94 -14.15
C VAL A 44 -1.32 -7.31 -14.72
N SER A 45 -2.31 -8.11 -15.07
CA SER A 45 -2.10 -9.44 -15.64
C SER A 45 -1.32 -9.38 -16.96
N ARG A 46 -1.65 -8.42 -17.84
CA ARG A 46 -0.94 -8.23 -19.12
C ARG A 46 0.49 -7.75 -18.94
N ARG A 47 0.73 -6.78 -18.05
CA ARG A 47 2.09 -6.31 -17.74
C ARG A 47 2.97 -7.47 -17.28
N ARG A 48 2.44 -8.31 -16.40
CA ARG A 48 3.17 -9.52 -15.95
C ARG A 48 3.46 -10.49 -17.08
N ALA A 49 2.48 -10.76 -17.91
CA ALA A 49 2.67 -11.63 -19.08
C ALA A 49 3.73 -11.10 -20.05
N ALA A 50 3.86 -9.76 -20.13
CA ALA A 50 4.92 -9.09 -20.89
C ALA A 50 6.27 -9.03 -20.17
N GLY A 51 6.39 -9.58 -18.95
CA GLY A 51 7.63 -9.57 -18.16
C GLY A 51 7.86 -8.29 -17.35
N ASP A 52 6.90 -7.34 -17.35
CA ASP A 52 7.01 -6.11 -16.54
C ASP A 52 6.69 -6.43 -15.08
N ARG A 53 7.69 -6.21 -14.20
CA ARG A 53 7.63 -6.46 -12.75
C ARG A 53 7.56 -5.17 -11.94
N GLY A 54 7.57 -4.01 -12.60
CA GLY A 54 7.52 -2.72 -11.93
C GLY A 54 6.24 -2.51 -11.13
N PRO A 55 6.28 -1.73 -10.04
CA PRO A 55 5.09 -1.39 -9.27
C PRO A 55 4.11 -0.58 -10.10
N LEU A 56 2.82 -0.74 -9.82
CA LEU A 56 1.75 0.05 -10.42
C LEU A 56 1.24 1.08 -9.40
N LEU A 57 1.31 2.35 -9.75
CA LEU A 57 0.69 3.42 -8.98
C LEU A 57 -0.66 3.80 -9.59
N ILE A 58 -1.70 3.76 -8.77
CA ILE A 58 -3.05 4.15 -9.13
C ILE A 58 -3.42 5.39 -8.33
N ILE A 59 -3.84 6.45 -9.03
CA ILE A 59 -4.26 7.69 -8.39
C ILE A 59 -5.77 7.85 -8.56
N ALA A 60 -6.50 7.81 -7.45
CA ALA A 60 -7.93 8.05 -7.38
C ALA A 60 -8.23 9.51 -7.00
N ALA A 61 -9.41 10.02 -7.36
CA ALA A 61 -9.78 11.40 -7.05
C ALA A 61 -9.87 11.66 -5.54
N THR A 62 -10.39 10.70 -4.77
CA THR A 62 -10.61 10.82 -3.32
C THR A 62 -10.00 9.65 -2.55
N SER A 63 -9.76 9.85 -1.24
CA SER A 63 -9.30 8.76 -0.36
C SER A 63 -10.32 7.63 -0.24
N ARG A 64 -11.63 7.95 -0.30
CA ARG A 64 -12.69 6.93 -0.27
C ARG A 64 -12.67 6.07 -1.53
N GLU A 65 -12.47 6.66 -2.70
CA GLU A 65 -12.31 5.90 -3.95
C GLU A 65 -11.03 5.07 -3.94
N ALA A 66 -9.93 5.61 -3.40
CA ALA A 66 -8.68 4.88 -3.27
C ALA A 66 -8.85 3.62 -2.41
N ASP A 67 -9.51 3.73 -1.24
CA ASP A 67 -9.75 2.56 -0.36
C ASP A 67 -10.71 1.54 -0.99
N ALA A 68 -11.80 1.99 -1.63
CA ALA A 68 -12.72 1.12 -2.34
C ALA A 68 -12.03 0.37 -3.49
N LEU A 69 -11.19 1.06 -4.26
CA LEU A 69 -10.45 0.49 -5.37
C LEU A 69 -9.38 -0.50 -4.88
N ARG A 70 -8.64 -0.16 -3.81
CA ARG A 70 -7.70 -1.07 -3.16
C ARG A 70 -8.39 -2.36 -2.72
N SER A 71 -9.55 -2.25 -2.06
CA SER A 71 -10.30 -3.40 -1.57
C SER A 71 -10.80 -4.30 -2.72
N SER A 72 -11.27 -3.68 -3.80
CA SER A 72 -11.71 -4.41 -5.00
C SER A 72 -10.55 -5.13 -5.69
N LEU A 73 -9.40 -4.47 -5.82
CA LEU A 73 -8.20 -5.05 -6.43
C LEU A 73 -7.63 -6.19 -5.59
N ALA A 74 -7.61 -6.08 -4.26
CA ALA A 74 -7.19 -7.17 -3.39
C ALA A 74 -8.10 -8.42 -3.51
N SER A 75 -9.38 -8.23 -3.84
CA SER A 75 -10.31 -9.34 -4.10
C SER A 75 -10.13 -9.97 -5.48
N LEU A 76 -9.80 -9.16 -6.49
CA LEU A 76 -9.58 -9.61 -7.87
C LEU A 76 -8.20 -10.26 -8.06
N LEU A 77 -7.20 -9.71 -7.40
CA LEU A 77 -5.79 -10.11 -7.50
C LEU A 77 -5.25 -10.53 -6.12
N PRO A 78 -5.69 -11.67 -5.57
CA PRO A 78 -5.30 -12.11 -4.22
C PRO A 78 -3.80 -12.40 -4.09
N ASP A 79 -3.12 -12.68 -5.20
CA ASP A 79 -1.68 -12.93 -5.25
C ASP A 79 -0.86 -11.63 -5.43
N ALA A 80 -1.53 -10.47 -5.56
CA ALA A 80 -0.85 -9.18 -5.65
C ALA A 80 -0.72 -8.52 -4.27
N VAL A 81 0.42 -7.89 -4.05
CA VAL A 81 0.62 -7.02 -2.89
C VAL A 81 -0.07 -5.68 -3.17
N THR A 82 -1.23 -5.47 -2.56
CA THR A 82 -2.02 -4.23 -2.76
C THR A 82 -2.00 -3.40 -1.49
N THR A 83 -1.48 -2.17 -1.57
CA THR A 83 -1.40 -1.25 -0.44
C THR A 83 -1.97 0.12 -0.78
N GLU A 84 -2.48 0.83 0.23
CA GLU A 84 -2.89 2.23 0.10
C GLU A 84 -1.81 3.14 0.66
N PHE A 85 -1.56 4.24 -0.05
CA PHE A 85 -0.75 5.35 0.44
C PHE A 85 -1.70 6.50 0.81
N PRO A 86 -2.06 6.66 2.10
CA PRO A 86 -3.06 7.63 2.53
C PRO A 86 -2.51 9.05 2.52
N ALA A 87 -3.39 10.04 2.35
CA ALA A 87 -3.04 11.45 2.51
C ALA A 87 -2.86 11.80 4.00
N TRP A 88 -2.02 12.80 4.29
CA TRP A 88 -2.03 13.47 5.58
C TRP A 88 -3.38 14.16 5.79
N GLU A 89 -3.94 14.03 6.99
CA GLU A 89 -5.18 14.70 7.37
C GLU A 89 -4.98 16.21 7.58
N THR A 90 -3.79 16.57 8.08
CA THR A 90 -3.42 17.93 8.43
C THR A 90 -2.71 18.63 7.27
N LEU A 91 -2.78 19.95 7.24
CA LEU A 91 -2.03 20.77 6.31
C LEU A 91 -0.68 21.21 6.95
N PRO A 92 0.37 21.48 6.15
CA PRO A 92 1.68 21.81 6.67
C PRO A 92 1.73 23.03 7.61
N HIS A 93 0.76 23.94 7.51
CA HIS A 93 0.66 25.14 8.34
C HIS A 93 -0.26 24.98 9.57
N GLU A 94 -0.93 23.82 9.69
CA GLU A 94 -1.74 23.51 10.87
C GLU A 94 -0.84 23.06 12.00
N ARG A 95 -1.16 23.51 13.24
CA ARG A 95 -0.43 23.12 14.45
C ARG A 95 -0.83 21.72 14.97
N LEU A 96 -1.47 20.94 14.13
CA LEU A 96 -1.93 19.58 14.45
C LEU A 96 -0.97 18.57 13.81
N SER A 97 -0.51 17.64 14.60
CA SER A 97 0.22 16.49 14.08
C SER A 97 -0.74 15.51 13.39
N PRO A 98 -0.31 14.86 12.29
CA PRO A 98 -1.06 13.77 11.71
C PRO A 98 -1.34 12.66 12.72
N SER A 99 -2.40 11.89 12.52
CA SER A 99 -2.68 10.74 13.37
C SER A 99 -1.57 9.69 13.27
N VAL A 100 -1.24 9.04 14.39
CA VAL A 100 -0.27 7.92 14.40
C VAL A 100 -0.72 6.77 13.49
N GLU A 101 -2.01 6.62 13.26
CA GLU A 101 -2.57 5.65 12.32
C GLU A 101 -2.11 5.97 10.88
N THR A 102 -2.29 7.20 10.42
CA THR A 102 -1.88 7.62 9.08
C THR A 102 -0.36 7.60 8.92
N VAL A 103 0.40 8.02 9.95
CA VAL A 103 1.86 7.89 9.96
C VAL A 103 2.28 6.43 9.75
N GLY A 104 1.69 5.51 10.51
CA GLY A 104 1.98 4.08 10.42
C GLY A 104 1.62 3.48 9.06
N ARG A 105 0.46 3.84 8.50
CA ARG A 105 0.03 3.36 7.16
C ARG A 105 0.94 3.87 6.04
N ARG A 106 1.36 5.14 6.08
CA ARG A 106 2.32 5.70 5.12
C ARG A 106 3.68 5.01 5.22
N ALA A 107 4.20 4.84 6.43
CA ALA A 107 5.46 4.13 6.66
C ALA A 107 5.40 2.68 6.16
N ALA A 108 4.30 1.98 6.40
CA ALA A 108 4.10 0.62 5.91
C ALA A 108 4.10 0.55 4.37
N ALA A 109 3.40 1.47 3.70
CA ALA A 109 3.37 1.53 2.24
C ALA A 109 4.77 1.82 1.63
N LEU A 110 5.52 2.76 2.22
CA LEU A 110 6.89 3.06 1.79
C LEU A 110 7.83 1.88 2.02
N ARG A 111 7.67 1.16 3.12
CA ARG A 111 8.43 -0.06 3.39
C ARG A 111 8.14 -1.14 2.37
N VAL A 112 6.86 -1.37 2.07
CA VAL A 112 6.46 -2.35 1.04
C VAL A 112 7.08 -1.98 -0.31
N LEU A 113 7.05 -0.71 -0.71
CA LEU A 113 7.66 -0.25 -1.96
C LEU A 113 9.18 -0.45 -1.98
N ARG A 114 9.87 -0.14 -0.88
CA ARG A 114 11.32 -0.29 -0.78
C ARG A 114 11.76 -1.74 -0.78
N ASP A 115 11.06 -2.57 -0.02
CA ASP A 115 11.46 -3.97 0.23
C ASP A 115 10.89 -4.92 -0.84
N HIS A 116 10.08 -4.41 -1.78
CA HIS A 116 9.50 -5.20 -2.86
C HIS A 116 10.58 -5.62 -3.85
N GLY A 117 10.92 -6.88 -3.84
CA GLY A 117 11.86 -7.51 -4.78
C GLY A 117 11.32 -8.82 -5.34
N GLY A 118 10.04 -9.10 -5.09
CA GLY A 118 9.39 -10.35 -5.45
C GLY A 118 8.78 -10.36 -6.84
N ASP A 119 8.35 -11.56 -7.23
CA ASP A 119 7.65 -11.80 -8.50
C ASP A 119 6.18 -11.38 -8.46
N ASP A 120 5.62 -11.16 -7.27
CA ASP A 120 4.23 -10.75 -7.11
C ASP A 120 3.99 -9.31 -7.56
N PRO A 121 2.84 -8.99 -8.18
CA PRO A 121 2.55 -7.61 -8.55
C PRO A 121 2.45 -6.73 -7.31
N LEU A 122 3.08 -5.55 -7.35
CA LEU A 122 2.87 -4.50 -6.35
C LEU A 122 1.96 -3.42 -6.90
N ILE A 123 0.87 -3.17 -6.20
CA ILE A 123 -0.12 -2.14 -6.53
C ILE A 123 -0.20 -1.17 -5.37
N ILE A 124 0.07 0.09 -5.65
CA ILE A 124 -0.06 1.18 -4.68
C ILE A 124 -1.22 2.05 -5.12
N VAL A 125 -2.21 2.21 -4.25
CA VAL A 125 -3.35 3.08 -4.52
C VAL A 125 -3.25 4.32 -3.64
N ALA A 126 -3.36 5.49 -4.24
CA ALA A 126 -3.28 6.78 -3.56
C ALA A 126 -4.40 7.71 -4.03
N SER A 127 -4.81 8.66 -3.20
CA SER A 127 -5.60 9.78 -3.67
C SER A 127 -4.71 10.85 -4.32
N VAL A 128 -5.29 11.69 -5.19
CA VAL A 128 -4.58 12.86 -5.74
C VAL A 128 -3.93 13.68 -4.62
N ARG A 129 -4.65 13.91 -3.52
CA ARG A 129 -4.10 14.63 -2.36
C ARG A 129 -2.87 13.94 -1.79
N ALA A 130 -2.87 12.61 -1.67
CA ALA A 130 -1.72 11.87 -1.15
C ALA A 130 -0.52 11.93 -2.10
N ALA A 131 -0.77 11.82 -3.41
CA ALA A 131 0.26 11.85 -4.45
C ALA A 131 0.96 13.22 -4.56
N LEU A 132 0.26 14.31 -4.26
CA LEU A 132 0.81 15.68 -4.28
C LEU A 132 1.54 16.06 -2.98
N GLN A 133 1.39 15.30 -1.91
CA GLN A 133 2.07 15.59 -0.64
C GLN A 133 3.52 15.11 -0.67
N PRO A 134 4.48 15.96 -0.26
CA PRO A 134 5.89 15.62 -0.30
C PRO A 134 6.21 14.44 0.64
N ILE A 135 7.17 13.62 0.22
CA ILE A 135 7.70 12.52 1.00
C ILE A 135 9.13 12.88 1.39
N SER A 136 9.43 12.86 2.69
CA SER A 136 10.79 13.04 3.16
C SER A 136 11.68 11.87 2.72
N PRO A 137 12.87 12.10 2.18
CA PRO A 137 13.84 11.04 1.90
C PRO A 137 14.18 10.19 3.13
N HIS A 138 14.17 10.78 4.32
CA HIS A 138 14.37 10.05 5.57
C HIS A 138 13.24 9.04 5.85
N ALA A 139 11.98 9.37 5.51
CA ALA A 139 10.86 8.45 5.68
C ALA A 139 10.96 7.23 4.76
N VAL A 140 11.47 7.40 3.54
CA VAL A 140 11.70 6.30 2.60
C VAL A 140 12.76 5.34 3.12
N ASN A 141 13.82 5.87 3.74
CA ASN A 141 14.97 5.12 4.23
C ASN A 141 14.88 4.77 5.72
N ALA A 142 13.75 5.04 6.37
CA ALA A 142 13.56 4.75 7.79
C ALA A 142 13.81 3.27 8.10
N ARG A 143 14.65 3.01 9.10
CA ARG A 143 14.86 1.65 9.59
C ARG A 143 13.59 1.15 10.25
N SER A 144 13.31 -0.13 10.14
CA SER A 144 12.23 -0.80 10.84
C SER A 144 12.81 -1.92 11.70
N ILE A 145 12.25 -2.12 12.88
CA ILE A 145 12.55 -3.29 13.69
C ILE A 145 11.69 -4.43 13.16
N GLN A 146 12.32 -5.54 12.80
CA GLN A 146 11.64 -6.76 12.38
C GLN A 146 11.89 -7.83 13.43
N LEU A 147 10.82 -8.38 13.98
CA LEU A 147 10.85 -9.48 14.92
C LEU A 147 10.10 -10.65 14.29
N ARG A 148 10.77 -11.81 14.21
CA ARG A 148 10.16 -13.03 13.70
C ARG A 148 10.25 -14.12 14.75
N ALA A 149 9.16 -14.85 14.93
CA ALA A 149 9.14 -15.98 15.85
C ALA A 149 10.14 -17.06 15.38
N GLY A 150 10.96 -17.55 16.30
CA GLY A 150 11.96 -18.59 16.01
C GLY A 150 13.30 -18.09 15.43
N GLU A 151 13.46 -16.80 15.18
CA GLU A 151 14.76 -16.22 14.85
C GLU A 151 15.59 -15.92 16.10
N VAL A 152 16.91 -15.72 15.92
CA VAL A 152 17.85 -15.39 16.99
C VAL A 152 17.33 -14.21 17.79
N SER A 153 17.26 -14.36 19.10
CA SER A 153 16.70 -13.37 20.00
C SER A 153 17.49 -12.06 19.97
N ILE A 154 16.85 -11.00 19.54
CA ILE A 154 17.35 -9.64 19.76
C ILE A 154 17.10 -9.31 21.23
N PRO A 155 18.10 -8.82 22.00
CA PRO A 155 17.91 -8.45 23.39
C PRO A 155 16.74 -7.45 23.56
N LEU A 156 15.89 -7.67 24.55
CA LEU A 156 14.72 -6.82 24.82
C LEU A 156 15.11 -5.33 24.99
N GLU A 157 16.27 -5.07 25.57
CA GLU A 157 16.80 -3.73 25.72
C GLU A 157 17.11 -3.05 24.38
N GLU A 158 17.62 -3.82 23.42
CA GLU A 158 17.90 -3.32 22.06
C GLU A 158 16.61 -3.03 21.32
N VAL A 159 15.61 -3.90 21.42
CA VAL A 159 14.27 -3.66 20.86
C VAL A 159 13.66 -2.41 21.48
N SER A 160 13.73 -2.27 22.80
CA SER A 160 13.17 -1.12 23.53
C SER A 160 13.85 0.19 23.11
N ARG A 161 15.18 0.19 22.98
CA ARG A 161 15.95 1.35 22.52
C ARG A 161 15.58 1.70 21.07
N GLY A 162 15.53 0.71 20.20
CA GLY A 162 15.16 0.90 18.81
C GLY A 162 13.73 1.44 18.66
N LEU A 163 12.78 1.03 19.51
CA LEU A 163 11.42 1.60 19.52
C LEU A 163 11.44 3.08 19.92
N VAL A 164 12.24 3.46 20.94
CA VAL A 164 12.41 4.86 21.33
C VAL A 164 13.03 5.69 20.19
N ASP A 165 14.05 5.16 19.52
CA ASP A 165 14.69 5.81 18.36
C ASP A 165 13.71 6.00 17.18
N LEU A 166 12.70 5.13 17.08
CA LEU A 166 11.58 5.23 16.13
C LEU A 166 10.42 6.10 16.65
N ALA A 167 10.64 6.87 17.70
CA ALA A 167 9.67 7.78 18.34
C ALA A 167 8.44 7.07 18.97
N TYR A 168 8.57 5.79 19.33
CA TYR A 168 7.56 5.15 20.17
C TYR A 168 7.68 5.63 21.62
N THR A 169 6.55 5.80 22.28
CA THR A 169 6.49 6.22 23.68
C THR A 169 6.34 4.99 24.60
N ARG A 170 7.23 4.87 25.58
CA ARG A 170 7.09 3.83 26.60
C ARG A 170 6.01 4.21 27.60
N VAL A 171 5.06 3.30 27.83
CA VAL A 171 3.92 3.46 28.72
C VAL A 171 3.75 2.20 29.60
N ASP A 172 2.98 2.33 30.68
CA ASP A 172 2.66 1.17 31.53
C ASP A 172 1.62 0.25 30.89
N MET A 173 0.69 0.81 30.11
CA MET A 173 -0.34 0.08 29.39
C MET A 173 -0.50 0.68 27.99
N VAL A 174 -0.33 -0.15 26.95
CA VAL A 174 -0.51 0.24 25.56
C VAL A 174 -2.00 0.44 25.28
N THR A 175 -2.36 1.64 24.82
CA THR A 175 -3.74 2.00 24.49
C THR A 175 -3.89 2.42 23.02
N ARG A 176 -2.81 2.81 22.36
CA ARG A 176 -2.83 3.29 20.98
C ARG A 176 -1.54 2.95 20.23
N ARG A 177 -1.56 3.08 18.91
CA ARG A 177 -0.36 2.93 18.08
C ARG A 177 0.71 3.96 18.47
N GLY A 178 1.98 3.57 18.35
CA GLY A 178 3.12 4.40 18.74
C GLY A 178 3.47 4.30 20.23
N GLU A 179 2.79 3.45 20.97
CA GLU A 179 3.11 3.13 22.37
C GLU A 179 3.67 1.71 22.47
N PHE A 180 4.54 1.49 23.47
CA PHE A 180 4.99 0.15 23.84
C PHE A 180 5.13 0.04 25.37
N ALA A 181 4.99 -1.18 25.88
CA ALA A 181 5.18 -1.48 27.28
C ALA A 181 6.12 -2.68 27.43
N VAL A 182 6.92 -2.69 28.50
CA VAL A 182 7.79 -3.82 28.87
C VAL A 182 7.37 -4.29 30.25
N ARG A 183 6.96 -5.55 30.37
CA ARG A 183 6.53 -6.18 31.62
C ARG A 183 7.22 -7.52 31.77
N GLY A 184 7.88 -7.73 32.90
CA GLY A 184 8.36 -9.02 33.33
C GLY A 184 9.31 -9.77 32.41
N GLY A 185 10.04 -9.05 31.51
CA GLY A 185 10.95 -9.69 30.58
C GLY A 185 10.28 -10.20 29.29
N ILE A 186 9.04 -9.80 29.08
CA ILE A 186 8.26 -10.06 27.84
C ILE A 186 8.19 -8.79 27.03
#